data_1243ca7059de627def880ac304461a77
#
_entry.id   1243ca7059de627def880ac304461a77
#
_cell.length_a   1.000
_cell.length_b   1.000
_cell.length_c   1.000
_cell.angle_alpha   90.00
_cell.angle_beta   90.00
_cell.angle_gamma   90.00
#
_symmetry.space_group_name_H-M   'P 1'
#
loop_
_entity.id
_entity.type
_entity.pdbx_description
1 polymer ?
#
loop_
_entity_poly.entity_id
_entity_poly.type
_entity_poly.pdbx_seq_one_letter_code
_entity_poly.pdbx_strand_id
1 'polypeptide(L)'
;MPAMAQEFPFSLTNYTYTPSRLIIGTLQSKEAVSRYALLGSNAKLFSIDKANQLSIKAEAARADKPWYDVVLEGKSTSGTIRDTLRIANDTFIRNQVIAHRGAWKQTATSENSITSLRNAIKLGCMGSEFDVHMSSDSVLFVNHDHAIQGIEIEKTPATELAKIKLSNGEAFPTLAAYLLEGMKQSKTRLILEIKTSRLGKERSLALTERVVRMVHQLKAQAWVDYIAFDYDVCKKVKEISPEAAVSYLNGDKTPEQLAADHLTGFDYHQSVIKKNEGWIGEAKKRKLTTNVWTVNDQTDLRWLLDQHVDFITTNEPELLLTMIR
;
A
#
# COMPACT_ATOMS: atom_id res chain seq x y z
N MET A 1 28.57 -11.67 10.89
CA MET A 1 27.21 -11.46 10.34
C MET A 1 26.44 -10.69 11.38
N PRO A 2 25.89 -9.49 11.11
CA PRO A 2 25.01 -8.88 12.07
C PRO A 2 23.76 -9.75 12.18
N ALA A 3 23.29 -9.98 13.39
CA ALA A 3 22.09 -10.74 13.70
C ALA A 3 20.95 -10.23 12.79
N MET A 4 20.29 -11.15 12.07
CA MET A 4 19.08 -10.81 11.34
C MET A 4 18.11 -10.24 12.36
N ALA A 5 17.86 -8.95 12.27
CA ALA A 5 16.91 -8.27 13.14
C ALA A 5 15.58 -9.00 13.03
N GLN A 6 15.00 -9.33 14.16
CA GLN A 6 13.71 -9.98 14.30
C GLN A 6 12.67 -9.29 13.46
N GLU A 7 12.29 -9.90 12.33
CA GLU A 7 11.42 -9.31 11.34
C GLU A 7 9.98 -9.41 11.83
N PHE A 8 9.37 -8.27 12.19
CA PHE A 8 7.95 -8.12 12.50
C PHE A 8 7.37 -9.34 13.23
N PRO A 9 7.55 -9.42 14.54
CA PRO A 9 7.17 -10.60 15.31
C PRO A 9 5.65 -10.81 15.28
N PHE A 10 4.87 -9.73 15.09
CA PHE A 10 3.42 -9.77 15.06
C PHE A 10 2.86 -9.11 13.81
N SER A 11 1.76 -9.68 13.30
CA SER A 11 0.90 -9.07 12.29
C SER A 11 -0.57 -9.22 12.68
N LEU A 12 -1.44 -8.48 11.98
CA LEU A 12 -2.89 -8.56 12.10
C LEU A 12 -3.49 -8.85 10.73
N THR A 13 -4.54 -9.60 10.68
CA THR A 13 -5.29 -9.82 9.43
C THR A 13 -5.97 -8.56 8.88
N ASN A 14 -6.04 -7.49 9.69
CA ASN A 14 -6.50 -6.17 9.31
C ASN A 14 -5.98 -5.13 10.31
N TYR A 15 -5.72 -3.90 9.86
CA TYR A 15 -5.15 -2.81 10.66
C TYR A 15 -6.09 -1.61 10.82
N THR A 16 -7.39 -1.81 10.59
CA THR A 16 -8.37 -0.71 10.68
C THR A 16 -9.57 -1.08 11.56
N TYR A 17 -10.21 -0.06 12.14
CA TYR A 17 -11.48 -0.19 12.84
C TYR A 17 -12.49 0.87 12.34
N THR A 18 -13.77 0.65 12.63
CA THR A 18 -14.82 1.67 12.51
C THR A 18 -15.68 1.66 13.79
N PRO A 19 -16.47 2.71 14.07
CA PRO A 19 -17.41 2.68 15.19
C PRO A 19 -18.42 1.52 15.16
N SER A 20 -18.68 0.96 13.97
CA SER A 20 -19.57 -0.19 13.76
C SER A 20 -18.84 -1.54 13.66
N ARG A 21 -17.52 -1.54 13.48
CA ARG A 21 -16.67 -2.74 13.39
C ARG A 21 -15.58 -2.66 14.45
N LEU A 22 -15.85 -3.18 15.64
CA LEU A 22 -14.95 -3.13 16.78
C LEU A 22 -13.86 -4.22 16.74
N ILE A 23 -14.13 -5.35 16.11
CA ILE A 23 -13.11 -6.38 15.83
C ILE A 23 -12.19 -5.86 14.73
N ILE A 24 -10.90 -5.76 15.04
CA ILE A 24 -9.87 -5.26 14.13
C ILE A 24 -9.40 -6.41 13.26
N GLY A 25 -8.83 -7.44 13.88
CA GLY A 25 -8.28 -8.59 13.17
C GLY A 25 -7.72 -9.62 14.13
N THR A 26 -7.26 -10.75 13.57
CA THR A 26 -6.61 -11.82 14.34
C THR A 26 -5.11 -11.57 14.36
N LEU A 27 -4.54 -11.63 15.56
CA LEU A 27 -3.09 -11.57 15.77
C LEU A 27 -2.44 -12.85 15.23
N GLN A 28 -1.38 -12.65 14.47
CA GLN A 28 -0.52 -13.69 13.94
C GLN A 28 0.91 -13.45 14.43
N SER A 29 1.69 -14.53 14.58
CA SER A 29 3.08 -14.47 14.98
C SER A 29 3.86 -15.52 14.20
N LYS A 30 5.11 -15.19 13.83
CA LYS A 30 6.03 -16.13 13.18
C LYS A 30 6.45 -17.27 14.13
N GLU A 31 6.56 -16.95 15.41
CA GLU A 31 6.81 -17.95 16.46
C GLU A 31 5.51 -18.32 17.19
N ALA A 32 5.43 -19.52 17.71
CA ALA A 32 4.30 -19.91 18.56
C ALA A 32 4.26 -19.06 19.83
N VAL A 33 3.21 -18.27 20.00
CA VAL A 33 2.97 -17.42 21.15
C VAL A 33 1.91 -18.07 22.04
N SER A 34 2.27 -18.34 23.29
CA SER A 34 1.38 -18.97 24.26
C SER A 34 0.38 -17.98 24.87
N ARG A 35 0.75 -16.69 24.94
CA ARG A 35 -0.08 -15.62 25.51
C ARG A 35 0.32 -14.27 24.95
N TYR A 36 -0.67 -13.45 24.59
CA TYR A 36 -0.52 -12.03 24.29
C TYR A 36 -0.91 -11.16 25.47
N ALA A 37 -0.25 -10.02 25.61
CA ALA A 37 -0.60 -8.95 26.53
C ALA A 37 -0.56 -7.59 25.82
N LEU A 38 -1.46 -6.70 26.24
CA LEU A 38 -1.50 -5.30 25.79
C LEU A 38 -0.75 -4.44 26.81
N LEU A 39 0.14 -3.58 26.35
CA LEU A 39 0.96 -2.71 27.17
C LEU A 39 0.76 -1.23 26.81
N GLY A 40 1.25 -0.36 27.69
CA GLY A 40 1.24 1.10 27.48
C GLY A 40 -0.09 1.78 27.71
N SER A 41 -0.15 3.07 27.43
CA SER A 41 -1.29 3.93 27.77
C SER A 41 -2.61 3.57 27.07
N ASN A 42 -2.51 2.99 25.87
CA ASN A 42 -3.69 2.57 25.08
C ASN A 42 -4.18 1.16 25.42
N ALA A 43 -3.46 0.38 26.23
CA ALA A 43 -3.83 -1.02 26.56
C ALA A 43 -5.29 -1.17 27.01
N LYS A 44 -5.76 -0.26 27.88
CA LYS A 44 -7.13 -0.26 28.41
C LYS A 44 -8.24 -0.03 27.38
N LEU A 45 -7.88 0.46 26.18
CA LEU A 45 -8.81 0.76 25.08
C LEU A 45 -9.06 -0.45 24.18
N PHE A 46 -8.26 -1.52 24.34
CA PHE A 46 -8.30 -2.71 23.51
C PHE A 46 -8.49 -3.97 24.35
N SER A 47 -8.81 -5.05 23.70
CA SER A 47 -8.88 -6.39 24.28
C SER A 47 -8.42 -7.45 23.26
N ILE A 48 -7.89 -8.56 23.76
CA ILE A 48 -7.56 -9.74 22.96
C ILE A 48 -8.35 -10.90 23.55
N ASP A 49 -9.09 -11.62 22.71
CA ASP A 49 -9.86 -12.78 23.11
C ASP A 49 -9.06 -14.10 23.01
N LYS A 50 -9.72 -15.23 23.35
CA LYS A 50 -9.11 -16.56 23.30
C LYS A 50 -8.76 -17.04 21.88
N ALA A 51 -9.35 -16.43 20.84
CA ALA A 51 -9.06 -16.69 19.44
C ALA A 51 -7.99 -15.73 18.89
N ASN A 52 -7.30 -14.98 19.76
CA ASN A 52 -6.32 -13.96 19.42
C ASN A 52 -6.91 -12.81 18.57
N GLN A 53 -8.21 -12.54 18.67
CA GLN A 53 -8.82 -11.41 18.01
C GLN A 53 -8.57 -10.14 18.82
N LEU A 54 -7.94 -9.14 18.18
CA LEU A 54 -7.79 -7.80 18.73
C LEU A 54 -9.05 -7.00 18.46
N SER A 55 -9.60 -6.40 19.50
CA SER A 55 -10.77 -5.53 19.41
C SER A 55 -10.52 -4.20 20.11
N ILE A 56 -11.17 -3.13 19.62
CA ILE A 56 -11.21 -1.81 20.24
C ILE A 56 -12.52 -1.65 21.01
N LYS A 57 -12.50 -0.96 22.16
CA LYS A 57 -13.70 -0.64 22.92
C LYS A 57 -14.54 0.43 22.23
N ALA A 58 -15.87 0.36 22.37
CA ALA A 58 -16.81 1.22 21.66
C ALA A 58 -16.59 2.71 21.92
N GLU A 59 -16.28 3.10 23.16
CA GLU A 59 -15.99 4.49 23.52
C GLU A 59 -14.72 5.01 22.81
N ALA A 60 -13.68 4.17 22.67
CA ALA A 60 -12.46 4.52 21.96
C ALA A 60 -12.68 4.58 20.45
N ALA A 61 -13.50 3.68 19.88
CA ALA A 61 -13.82 3.67 18.46
C ALA A 61 -14.65 4.88 18.02
N ARG A 62 -15.41 5.49 18.94
CA ARG A 62 -16.21 6.72 18.69
C ARG A 62 -15.42 8.00 18.94
N ALA A 63 -14.24 7.92 19.54
CA ALA A 63 -13.37 9.09 19.70
C ALA A 63 -12.86 9.53 18.31
N ASP A 64 -12.85 10.84 18.09
CA ASP A 64 -12.33 11.43 16.84
C ASP A 64 -10.79 11.38 16.83
N LYS A 65 -10.26 10.16 16.70
CA LYS A 65 -8.83 9.88 16.68
C LYS A 65 -8.48 9.10 15.39
N PRO A 66 -7.52 9.57 14.60
CA PRO A 66 -7.21 8.96 13.32
C PRO A 66 -6.56 7.57 13.44
N TRP A 67 -5.84 7.30 14.54
CA TRP A 67 -5.23 5.99 14.81
C TRP A 67 -4.87 5.82 16.30
N TYR A 68 -4.57 4.59 16.67
CA TYR A 68 -3.96 4.22 17.94
C TYR A 68 -2.71 3.37 17.70
N ASP A 69 -1.64 3.64 18.42
CA ASP A 69 -0.50 2.73 18.53
C ASP A 69 -0.77 1.76 19.69
N VAL A 70 -0.73 0.46 19.40
CA VAL A 70 -1.02 -0.64 20.32
C VAL A 70 0.26 -1.41 20.57
N VAL A 71 0.77 -1.36 21.79
CA VAL A 71 1.95 -2.12 22.20
C VAL A 71 1.53 -3.52 22.60
N LEU A 72 2.08 -4.52 21.92
CA LEU A 72 1.85 -5.94 22.16
C LEU A 72 3.09 -6.59 22.77
N GLU A 73 2.85 -7.48 23.71
CA GLU A 73 3.84 -8.42 24.24
C GLU A 73 3.33 -9.84 24.01
N GLY A 74 4.18 -10.70 23.48
CA GLY A 74 3.93 -12.13 23.31
C GLY A 74 4.94 -12.97 24.09
N LYS A 75 4.50 -14.02 24.75
CA LYS A 75 5.37 -15.03 25.35
C LYS A 75 5.52 -16.19 24.39
N SER A 76 6.73 -16.38 23.87
CA SER A 76 7.12 -17.52 23.02
C SER A 76 8.08 -18.45 23.75
N THR A 77 8.44 -19.54 23.10
CA THR A 77 9.47 -20.49 23.62
C THR A 77 10.86 -19.87 23.64
N SER A 78 11.14 -18.90 22.78
CA SER A 78 12.43 -18.17 22.71
C SER A 78 12.51 -17.00 23.70
N GLY A 79 11.40 -16.65 24.37
CA GLY A 79 11.33 -15.55 25.35
C GLY A 79 10.17 -14.60 25.14
N THR A 80 10.34 -13.39 25.62
CA THR A 80 9.32 -12.32 25.50
C THR A 80 9.61 -11.46 24.26
N ILE A 81 8.62 -11.34 23.40
CA ILE A 81 8.67 -10.56 22.16
C ILE A 81 7.77 -9.36 22.33
N ARG A 82 8.19 -8.18 21.83
CA ARG A 82 7.39 -6.94 21.86
C ARG A 82 7.36 -6.29 20.49
N ASP A 83 6.22 -5.70 20.16
CA ASP A 83 6.04 -4.89 18.97
C ASP A 83 4.96 -3.84 19.18
N THR A 84 4.89 -2.87 18.27
CA THR A 84 3.86 -1.83 18.28
C THR A 84 3.17 -1.80 16.93
N LEU A 85 1.86 -2.08 16.92
CA LEU A 85 1.02 -2.02 15.73
C LEU A 85 0.22 -0.71 15.71
N ARG A 86 0.08 -0.09 14.54
CA ARG A 86 -0.78 1.08 14.34
C ARG A 86 -2.11 0.65 13.77
N ILE A 87 -3.19 1.01 14.48
CA ILE A 87 -4.56 0.69 14.11
C ILE A 87 -5.25 1.99 13.72
N ALA A 88 -5.60 2.13 12.45
CA ALA A 88 -6.21 3.32 11.90
C ALA A 88 -7.75 3.29 12.01
N ASN A 89 -8.34 4.46 12.24
CA ASN A 89 -9.77 4.66 12.03
C ASN A 89 -10.03 4.61 10.52
N ASP A 90 -10.89 3.68 10.07
CA ASP A 90 -11.22 3.48 8.66
C ASP A 90 -12.15 4.60 8.16
N THR A 91 -11.58 5.77 8.00
CA THR A 91 -12.22 6.93 7.38
C THR A 91 -11.78 7.12 5.94
N PHE A 92 -11.16 6.08 5.34
CA PHE A 92 -10.73 6.11 3.95
C PHE A 92 -11.90 6.35 3.00
N ILE A 93 -11.66 7.19 2.00
CA ILE A 93 -12.64 7.54 0.97
C ILE A 93 -12.98 6.30 0.14
N ARG A 94 -14.27 6.17 -0.22
CA ARG A 94 -14.82 5.01 -0.95
C ARG A 94 -15.31 5.43 -2.34
N ASN A 95 -14.48 6.15 -3.09
CA ASN A 95 -14.75 6.39 -4.51
C ASN A 95 -13.83 5.53 -5.39
N GLN A 96 -13.97 5.65 -6.72
CA GLN A 96 -13.25 4.83 -7.69
C GLN A 96 -11.94 5.47 -8.17
N VAL A 97 -11.52 6.62 -7.62
CA VAL A 97 -10.44 7.45 -8.18
C VAL A 97 -9.11 7.17 -7.54
N ILE A 98 -8.15 6.67 -8.33
CA ILE A 98 -6.73 6.61 -7.95
C ILE A 98 -5.96 7.61 -8.82
N ALA A 99 -5.27 8.55 -8.18
CA ALA A 99 -4.42 9.52 -8.84
C ALA A 99 -3.08 8.86 -9.21
N HIS A 100 -2.82 8.66 -10.52
CA HIS A 100 -1.60 8.06 -11.05
C HIS A 100 -0.38 8.96 -10.80
N ARG A 101 0.56 8.49 -10.00
CA ARG A 101 1.75 9.23 -9.53
C ARG A 101 1.38 10.51 -8.76
N GLY A 102 0.23 10.46 -8.05
CA GLY A 102 -0.39 11.63 -7.42
C GLY A 102 -1.18 12.50 -8.39
N ALA A 103 -1.77 13.59 -7.87
CA ALA A 103 -2.47 14.59 -8.69
C ALA A 103 -1.51 15.71 -9.09
N TRP A 104 -0.80 15.53 -10.17
CA TRP A 104 0.31 16.40 -10.60
C TRP A 104 -0.03 17.27 -11.82
N LYS A 105 -0.84 16.75 -12.75
CA LYS A 105 -0.98 17.32 -14.09
C LYS A 105 -1.64 18.69 -14.08
N GLN A 106 -2.79 18.84 -13.46
CA GLN A 106 -3.54 20.12 -13.42
C GLN A 106 -2.91 21.15 -12.47
N THR A 107 -2.05 20.73 -11.57
CA THR A 107 -1.39 21.59 -10.59
C THR A 107 0.03 21.99 -11.01
N ALA A 108 0.47 21.59 -12.21
CA ALA A 108 1.80 21.85 -12.76
C ALA A 108 2.94 21.50 -11.77
N THR A 109 2.76 20.42 -10.98
CA THR A 109 3.80 19.90 -10.07
C THR A 109 4.47 18.66 -10.69
N SER A 110 5.51 18.15 -10.05
CA SER A 110 6.14 16.89 -10.47
C SER A 110 5.29 15.70 -10.10
N GLU A 111 5.17 14.72 -10.99
CA GLU A 111 4.67 13.38 -10.63
C GLU A 111 5.55 12.75 -9.54
N ASN A 112 5.03 11.80 -8.79
CA ASN A 112 5.78 11.11 -7.73
C ASN A 112 6.40 12.04 -6.68
N SER A 113 5.89 13.28 -6.53
CA SER A 113 6.36 14.26 -5.56
C SER A 113 5.49 14.27 -4.29
N ILE A 114 6.00 14.85 -3.23
CA ILE A 114 5.21 15.06 -2.00
C ILE A 114 4.03 15.98 -2.27
N THR A 115 4.19 16.99 -3.14
CA THR A 115 3.09 17.89 -3.51
C THR A 115 2.02 17.17 -4.33
N SER A 116 2.37 16.28 -5.26
CA SER A 116 1.37 15.52 -6.02
C SER A 116 0.54 14.59 -5.13
N LEU A 117 1.17 13.98 -4.11
CA LEU A 117 0.46 13.22 -3.07
C LEU A 117 -0.51 14.12 -2.29
N ARG A 118 -0.05 15.28 -1.80
CA ARG A 118 -0.90 16.25 -1.08
C ARG A 118 -2.09 16.71 -1.90
N ASN A 119 -1.89 16.91 -3.21
CA ASN A 119 -2.96 17.28 -4.13
C ASN A 119 -4.00 16.16 -4.27
N ALA A 120 -3.58 14.89 -4.40
CA ALA A 120 -4.50 13.75 -4.44
C ALA A 120 -5.32 13.64 -3.14
N ILE A 121 -4.68 13.85 -1.99
CA ILE A 121 -5.36 13.90 -0.68
C ILE A 121 -6.38 15.06 -0.64
N LYS A 122 -5.98 16.25 -1.07
CA LYS A 122 -6.83 17.44 -1.07
C LYS A 122 -8.05 17.31 -1.99
N LEU A 123 -7.87 16.66 -3.15
CA LEU A 123 -8.95 16.37 -4.09
C LEU A 123 -9.95 15.35 -3.54
N GLY A 124 -9.55 14.52 -2.59
CA GLY A 124 -10.37 13.45 -2.05
C GLY A 124 -10.36 12.21 -2.93
N CYS A 125 -9.25 11.89 -3.56
CA CYS A 125 -9.05 10.61 -4.24
C CYS A 125 -9.04 9.46 -3.22
N MET A 126 -9.61 8.31 -3.59
CA MET A 126 -9.51 7.08 -2.80
C MET A 126 -8.06 6.66 -2.60
N GLY A 127 -7.26 6.75 -3.66
CA GLY A 127 -5.85 6.39 -3.64
C GLY A 127 -4.96 7.40 -4.36
N SER A 128 -3.68 7.42 -3.95
CA SER A 128 -2.57 8.05 -4.68
C SER A 128 -1.58 6.95 -5.00
N GLU A 129 -1.40 6.67 -6.27
CA GLU A 129 -0.44 5.70 -6.75
C GLU A 129 0.95 6.34 -6.87
N PHE A 130 2.01 5.56 -6.65
CA PHE A 130 3.41 5.98 -6.74
C PHE A 130 4.36 4.79 -6.86
N ASP A 131 5.55 5.04 -7.42
CA ASP A 131 6.51 4.03 -7.85
C ASP A 131 7.75 4.01 -6.97
N VAL A 132 8.30 2.83 -6.67
CA VAL A 132 9.47 2.69 -5.79
C VAL A 132 10.61 1.95 -6.46
N HIS A 133 11.80 2.57 -6.41
CA HIS A 133 13.10 2.00 -6.77
C HIS A 133 14.06 1.95 -5.59
N MET A 134 15.14 1.22 -5.73
CA MET A 134 16.19 1.07 -4.72
C MET A 134 17.55 1.51 -5.27
N SER A 135 18.23 2.43 -4.59
CA SER A 135 19.59 2.88 -4.90
C SER A 135 20.63 1.75 -4.79
N SER A 136 21.86 1.99 -5.24
CA SER A 136 22.94 1.00 -5.18
C SER A 136 23.25 0.54 -3.75
N ASP A 137 23.10 1.43 -2.78
CA ASP A 137 23.32 1.22 -1.34
C ASP A 137 22.01 0.95 -0.56
N SER A 138 20.94 0.56 -1.32
CA SER A 138 19.70 0.02 -0.77
C SER A 138 18.78 1.01 -0.04
N VAL A 139 18.83 2.30 -0.38
CA VAL A 139 17.85 3.30 0.03
C VAL A 139 16.71 3.35 -0.99
N LEU A 140 15.47 3.50 -0.52
CA LEU A 140 14.26 3.48 -1.35
C LEU A 140 13.88 4.91 -1.76
N PHE A 141 13.68 5.13 -3.07
CA PHE A 141 13.29 6.40 -3.67
C PHE A 141 12.01 6.25 -4.49
N VAL A 142 11.26 7.35 -4.61
CA VAL A 142 9.98 7.38 -5.32
C VAL A 142 10.15 8.01 -6.70
N ASN A 143 10.05 7.20 -7.75
CA ASN A 143 10.19 7.61 -9.15
C ASN A 143 9.61 6.55 -10.08
N HIS A 144 9.03 6.94 -11.21
CA HIS A 144 8.51 5.97 -12.18
C HIS A 144 9.63 5.32 -12.99
N ASP A 145 10.50 6.12 -13.59
CA ASP A 145 11.54 5.62 -14.47
C ASP A 145 12.74 5.07 -13.69
N HIS A 146 13.49 4.15 -14.30
CA HIS A 146 14.73 3.61 -13.71
C HIS A 146 15.86 4.65 -13.58
N ALA A 147 15.68 5.81 -14.20
CA ALA A 147 16.60 6.93 -14.13
C ALA A 147 15.86 8.24 -13.89
N ILE A 148 16.49 9.17 -13.20
CA ILE A 148 16.03 10.53 -13.01
C ILE A 148 17.10 11.51 -13.54
N GLN A 149 16.71 12.41 -14.44
CA GLN A 149 17.64 13.35 -15.11
C GLN A 149 18.89 12.66 -15.71
N GLY A 150 18.71 11.45 -16.27
CA GLY A 150 19.78 10.65 -16.86
C GLY A 150 20.63 9.86 -15.85
N ILE A 151 20.36 9.95 -14.55
CA ILE A 151 21.09 9.24 -13.50
C ILE A 151 20.33 7.96 -13.16
N GLU A 152 20.96 6.78 -13.37
CA GLU A 152 20.36 5.48 -13.06
C GLU A 152 20.27 5.25 -11.55
N ILE A 153 19.04 5.13 -11.02
CA ILE A 153 18.78 5.03 -9.59
C ILE A 153 19.46 3.81 -8.97
N GLU A 154 19.33 2.64 -9.60
CA GLU A 154 19.85 1.38 -9.06
C GLU A 154 21.39 1.29 -9.03
N LYS A 155 22.07 2.14 -9.79
CA LYS A 155 23.54 2.18 -9.88
C LYS A 155 24.16 3.33 -9.07
N THR A 156 23.34 4.20 -8.52
CA THR A 156 23.81 5.45 -7.85
C THR A 156 23.55 5.36 -6.34
N PRO A 157 24.52 5.75 -5.49
CA PRO A 157 24.32 5.77 -4.04
C PRO A 157 23.33 6.86 -3.62
N ALA A 158 22.64 6.63 -2.52
CA ALA A 158 21.62 7.53 -1.98
C ALA A 158 22.12 8.95 -1.73
N THR A 159 23.38 9.10 -1.33
CA THR A 159 23.99 10.43 -1.08
C THR A 159 24.07 11.31 -2.33
N GLU A 160 24.19 10.71 -3.51
CA GLU A 160 24.15 11.43 -4.79
C GLU A 160 22.70 11.69 -5.22
N LEU A 161 21.83 10.68 -5.12
CA LEU A 161 20.42 10.81 -5.45
C LEU A 161 19.71 11.89 -4.61
N ALA A 162 20.09 12.04 -3.34
CA ALA A 162 19.52 13.05 -2.44
C ALA A 162 19.83 14.51 -2.84
N LYS A 163 20.81 14.73 -3.73
CA LYS A 163 21.13 16.06 -4.27
C LYS A 163 20.18 16.50 -5.38
N ILE A 164 19.46 15.54 -5.98
CA ILE A 164 18.56 15.77 -7.11
C ILE A 164 17.35 16.59 -6.65
N LYS A 165 16.94 17.53 -7.49
CA LYS A 165 15.70 18.27 -7.35
C LYS A 165 14.74 17.89 -8.48
N LEU A 166 13.48 17.70 -8.13
CA LEU A 166 12.40 17.51 -9.10
C LEU A 166 12.15 18.82 -9.88
N SER A 167 11.40 18.75 -10.99
CA SER A 167 11.09 19.92 -11.82
C SER A 167 10.37 21.04 -11.08
N ASN A 168 9.63 20.71 -10.02
CA ASN A 168 8.96 21.66 -9.12
C ASN A 168 9.86 22.20 -7.99
N GLY A 169 11.15 21.84 -7.97
CA GLY A 169 12.12 22.27 -6.96
C GLY A 169 12.15 21.44 -5.66
N GLU A 170 11.23 20.49 -5.49
CA GLU A 170 11.24 19.57 -4.34
C GLU A 170 12.49 18.67 -4.34
N ALA A 171 12.88 18.18 -3.18
CA ALA A 171 13.89 17.14 -3.08
C ALA A 171 13.34 15.84 -3.67
N PHE A 172 14.21 15.05 -4.30
CA PHE A 172 13.88 13.69 -4.74
C PHE A 172 13.39 12.86 -3.55
N PRO A 173 12.12 12.41 -3.50
CA PRO A 173 11.56 11.85 -2.29
C PRO A 173 12.06 10.42 -2.02
N THR A 174 12.43 10.14 -0.78
CA THR A 174 12.58 8.77 -0.30
C THR A 174 11.21 8.16 0.01
N LEU A 175 11.12 6.82 -0.05
CA LEU A 175 9.90 6.11 0.38
C LEU A 175 9.50 6.47 1.81
N ALA A 176 10.47 6.58 2.73
CA ALA A 176 10.19 6.95 4.11
C ALA A 176 9.52 8.32 4.21
N ALA A 177 10.02 9.34 3.50
CA ALA A 177 9.43 10.67 3.49
C ALA A 177 8.01 10.66 2.90
N TYR A 178 7.80 9.90 1.82
CA TYR A 178 6.51 9.78 1.15
C TYR A 178 5.45 9.10 2.04
N LEU A 179 5.80 7.98 2.66
CA LEU A 179 4.92 7.27 3.60
C LEU A 179 4.57 8.12 4.82
N LEU A 180 5.56 8.78 5.43
CA LEU A 180 5.34 9.67 6.59
C LEU A 180 4.41 10.84 6.25
N GLU A 181 4.51 11.40 5.04
CA GLU A 181 3.55 12.42 4.58
C GLU A 181 2.15 11.84 4.40
N GLY A 182 2.03 10.72 3.68
CA GLY A 182 0.74 10.08 3.41
C GLY A 182 0.00 9.63 4.66
N MET A 183 0.74 9.23 5.70
CA MET A 183 0.17 8.79 6.98
C MET A 183 -0.31 9.92 7.90
N LYS A 184 -0.12 11.19 7.53
CA LYS A 184 -0.67 12.32 8.30
C LYS A 184 -2.20 12.39 8.25
N GLN A 185 -2.83 11.58 7.45
CA GLN A 185 -4.27 11.51 7.23
C GLN A 185 -4.74 10.05 7.09
N SER A 186 -6.06 9.80 7.14
CA SER A 186 -6.69 8.48 6.93
C SER A 186 -7.86 8.57 5.92
N LYS A 187 -7.69 9.37 4.87
CA LYS A 187 -8.69 9.57 3.80
C LYS A 187 -8.27 8.92 2.48
N THR A 188 -7.02 9.09 2.08
CA THR A 188 -6.47 8.60 0.82
C THR A 188 -5.49 7.46 1.09
N ARG A 189 -5.66 6.34 0.41
CA ARG A 189 -4.74 5.19 0.47
C ARG A 189 -3.50 5.45 -0.37
N LEU A 190 -2.44 4.71 -0.09
CA LEU A 190 -1.14 4.77 -0.75
C LEU A 190 -0.99 3.51 -1.60
N ILE A 191 -1.11 3.64 -2.92
CA ILE A 191 -1.00 2.53 -3.87
C ILE A 191 0.45 2.46 -4.35
N LEU A 192 1.21 1.53 -3.78
CA LEU A 192 2.66 1.43 -3.93
C LEU A 192 3.03 0.44 -5.02
N GLU A 193 3.58 0.93 -6.14
CA GLU A 193 4.19 0.07 -7.15
C GLU A 193 5.63 -0.28 -6.76
N ILE A 194 5.92 -1.58 -6.63
CA ILE A 194 7.29 -2.09 -6.51
C ILE A 194 7.81 -2.33 -7.92
N LYS A 195 8.74 -1.48 -8.38
CA LYS A 195 9.30 -1.56 -9.73
C LYS A 195 10.20 -2.79 -9.88
N THR A 196 10.10 -3.46 -11.03
CA THR A 196 10.99 -4.57 -11.35
C THR A 196 12.41 -4.04 -11.56
N SER A 197 13.39 -4.61 -10.88
CA SER A 197 14.79 -4.22 -11.05
C SER A 197 15.36 -4.68 -12.40
N ARG A 198 16.12 -3.80 -13.07
CA ARG A 198 16.89 -4.14 -14.26
C ARG A 198 18.15 -4.95 -13.94
N LEU A 199 18.53 -5.05 -12.68
CA LEU A 199 19.68 -5.83 -12.21
C LEU A 199 19.33 -7.30 -11.92
N GLY A 200 18.10 -7.71 -12.24
CA GLY A 200 17.64 -9.09 -12.17
C GLY A 200 16.72 -9.41 -11.00
N LYS A 201 16.25 -10.67 -10.98
CA LYS A 201 15.21 -11.16 -10.07
C LYS A 201 15.61 -11.01 -8.59
N GLU A 202 16.82 -11.40 -8.23
CA GLU A 202 17.29 -11.30 -6.83
C GLU A 202 17.23 -9.85 -6.31
N ARG A 203 17.56 -8.88 -7.17
CA ARG A 203 17.47 -7.47 -6.82
C ARG A 203 16.03 -7.00 -6.67
N SER A 204 15.10 -7.48 -7.51
CA SER A 204 13.66 -7.22 -7.37
C SER A 204 13.12 -7.76 -6.05
N LEU A 205 13.49 -8.98 -5.67
CA LEU A 205 13.07 -9.58 -4.40
C LEU A 205 13.68 -8.85 -3.19
N ALA A 206 14.96 -8.43 -3.27
CA ALA A 206 15.59 -7.62 -2.23
C ALA A 206 14.93 -6.24 -2.08
N LEU A 207 14.54 -5.59 -3.19
CA LEU A 207 13.73 -4.36 -3.17
C LEU A 207 12.40 -4.61 -2.47
N THR A 208 11.71 -5.69 -2.81
CA THR A 208 10.44 -6.08 -2.20
C THR A 208 10.55 -6.23 -0.68
N GLU A 209 11.55 -6.97 -0.21
CA GLU A 209 11.80 -7.16 1.22
C GLU A 209 12.04 -5.82 1.93
N ARG A 210 12.82 -4.93 1.32
CA ARG A 210 13.09 -3.61 1.88
C ARG A 210 11.85 -2.72 1.95
N VAL A 211 11.02 -2.73 0.90
CA VAL A 211 9.76 -1.96 0.84
C VAL A 211 8.80 -2.46 1.92
N VAL A 212 8.51 -3.75 1.97
CA VAL A 212 7.60 -4.32 2.97
C VAL A 212 8.11 -4.07 4.38
N ARG A 213 9.42 -4.25 4.60
CA ARG A 213 10.05 -3.94 5.90
C ARG A 213 9.87 -2.49 6.30
N MET A 214 10.05 -1.53 5.39
CA MET A 214 9.84 -0.10 5.68
C MET A 214 8.39 0.22 6.02
N VAL A 215 7.42 -0.37 5.32
CA VAL A 215 5.99 -0.22 5.62
C VAL A 215 5.68 -0.68 7.05
N HIS A 216 6.23 -1.83 7.46
CA HIS A 216 6.06 -2.33 8.82
C HIS A 216 6.78 -1.45 9.86
N GLN A 217 8.04 -1.06 9.63
CA GLN A 217 8.82 -0.20 10.55
C GLN A 217 8.11 1.14 10.81
N LEU A 218 7.51 1.73 9.77
CA LEU A 218 6.75 2.97 9.88
C LEU A 218 5.31 2.75 10.35
N LYS A 219 4.85 1.49 10.47
CA LYS A 219 3.48 1.12 10.85
C LYS A 219 2.45 1.63 9.85
N ALA A 220 2.79 1.55 8.57
CA ALA A 220 1.99 2.08 7.46
C ALA A 220 1.00 1.05 6.87
N GLN A 221 0.87 -0.16 7.44
CA GLN A 221 0.08 -1.27 6.88
C GLN A 221 -1.39 -0.91 6.60
N ALA A 222 -1.99 -0.05 7.43
CA ALA A 222 -3.36 0.41 7.23
C ALA A 222 -3.54 1.31 6.00
N TRP A 223 -2.47 1.91 5.50
CA TRP A 223 -2.51 2.88 4.38
C TRP A 223 -2.11 2.30 3.05
N VAL A 224 -1.24 1.27 3.03
CA VAL A 224 -0.55 0.80 1.82
C VAL A 224 -1.24 -0.39 1.21
N ASP A 225 -1.52 -0.30 -0.10
CA ASP A 225 -1.82 -1.42 -0.99
C ASP A 225 -0.67 -1.54 -1.99
N TYR A 226 -0.28 -2.77 -2.34
CA TYR A 226 0.86 -3.03 -3.22
C TYR A 226 0.41 -3.40 -4.62
N ILE A 227 1.16 -2.94 -5.62
CA ILE A 227 1.01 -3.37 -7.00
C ILE A 227 2.39 -3.67 -7.60
N ALA A 228 2.48 -4.58 -8.56
CA ALA A 228 3.72 -4.90 -9.27
C ALA A 228 3.46 -5.60 -10.61
N PHE A 229 4.36 -5.36 -11.58
CA PHE A 229 4.40 -6.09 -12.85
C PHE A 229 5.05 -7.47 -12.74
N ASP A 230 5.96 -7.64 -11.78
CA ASP A 230 6.64 -8.91 -11.55
C ASP A 230 5.79 -9.79 -10.61
N TYR A 231 5.36 -10.95 -11.12
CA TYR A 231 4.51 -11.86 -10.35
C TYR A 231 5.22 -12.47 -9.13
N ASP A 232 6.54 -12.67 -9.22
CA ASP A 232 7.32 -13.14 -8.07
C ASP A 232 7.43 -12.07 -6.98
N VAL A 233 7.46 -10.78 -7.36
CA VAL A 233 7.35 -9.66 -6.42
C VAL A 233 6.00 -9.70 -5.68
N CYS A 234 4.88 -9.87 -6.40
CA CYS A 234 3.56 -10.00 -5.78
C CYS A 234 3.51 -11.16 -4.78
N LYS A 235 4.01 -12.33 -5.16
CA LYS A 235 4.09 -13.51 -4.28
C LYS A 235 5.00 -13.27 -3.08
N LYS A 236 6.13 -12.56 -3.28
CA LYS A 236 7.05 -12.23 -2.20
C LYS A 236 6.43 -11.27 -1.17
N VAL A 237 5.62 -10.30 -1.60
CA VAL A 237 4.84 -9.46 -0.67
C VAL A 237 3.90 -10.34 0.16
N LYS A 238 3.14 -11.25 -0.47
CA LYS A 238 2.22 -12.17 0.23
C LYS A 238 2.92 -13.14 1.15
N GLU A 239 4.15 -13.57 0.82
CA GLU A 239 4.99 -14.41 1.70
C GLU A 239 5.38 -13.68 2.98
N ILE A 240 5.78 -12.39 2.88
CA ILE A 240 6.25 -11.59 4.02
C ILE A 240 5.07 -11.05 4.83
N SER A 241 4.01 -10.58 4.16
CA SER A 241 2.81 -9.94 4.71
C SER A 241 1.56 -10.58 4.11
N PRO A 242 1.12 -11.76 4.60
CA PRO A 242 -0.05 -12.46 4.05
C PRO A 242 -1.33 -11.64 4.06
N GLU A 243 -1.47 -10.69 4.99
CA GLU A 243 -2.60 -9.78 5.13
C GLU A 243 -2.60 -8.63 4.13
N ALA A 244 -1.45 -8.33 3.48
CA ALA A 244 -1.33 -7.18 2.59
C ALA A 244 -2.26 -7.31 1.37
N ALA A 245 -2.86 -6.18 0.98
CA ALA A 245 -3.53 -6.06 -0.31
C ALA A 245 -2.48 -5.99 -1.41
N VAL A 246 -2.56 -6.91 -2.40
CA VAL A 246 -1.61 -7.01 -3.51
C VAL A 246 -2.37 -7.23 -4.79
N SER A 247 -2.18 -6.36 -5.78
CA SER A 247 -2.74 -6.50 -7.12
C SER A 247 -1.65 -6.61 -8.19
N TYR A 248 -1.89 -7.47 -9.17
CA TYR A 248 -0.97 -7.75 -10.27
C TYR A 248 -1.21 -6.84 -11.46
N LEU A 249 -0.15 -6.35 -12.13
CA LEU A 249 -0.23 -5.34 -13.18
C LEU A 249 -0.14 -5.88 -14.61
N ASN A 250 0.57 -7.00 -14.86
CA ASN A 250 1.02 -7.37 -16.21
C ASN A 250 -0.10 -7.91 -17.15
N GLY A 251 -1.24 -8.34 -16.61
CA GLY A 251 -2.40 -8.72 -17.43
C GLY A 251 -2.37 -10.11 -18.06
N ASP A 252 -1.40 -10.96 -17.73
CA ASP A 252 -1.24 -12.32 -18.28
C ASP A 252 -1.80 -13.42 -17.36
N LYS A 253 -2.40 -13.07 -16.22
CA LYS A 253 -3.01 -13.99 -15.26
C LYS A 253 -4.53 -13.77 -15.19
N THR A 254 -5.27 -14.85 -15.18
CA THR A 254 -6.72 -14.80 -14.98
C THR A 254 -7.09 -14.49 -13.53
N PRO A 255 -8.30 -13.98 -13.26
CA PRO A 255 -8.79 -13.80 -11.88
C PRO A 255 -8.73 -15.08 -11.04
N GLU A 256 -8.92 -16.25 -11.65
CA GLU A 256 -8.81 -17.55 -10.99
C GLU A 256 -7.36 -17.82 -10.50
N GLN A 257 -6.38 -17.58 -11.37
CA GLN A 257 -4.96 -17.75 -11.01
C GLN A 257 -4.53 -16.80 -9.89
N LEU A 258 -4.98 -15.54 -9.95
CA LEU A 258 -4.70 -14.56 -8.88
C LEU A 258 -5.29 -14.99 -7.53
N ALA A 259 -6.53 -15.48 -7.54
CA ALA A 259 -7.18 -15.98 -6.32
C ALA A 259 -6.49 -17.23 -5.77
N ALA A 260 -6.03 -18.15 -6.63
CA ALA A 260 -5.30 -19.35 -6.24
C ALA A 260 -3.96 -19.03 -5.53
N ASP A 261 -3.29 -17.95 -5.96
CA ASP A 261 -2.05 -17.46 -5.35
C ASP A 261 -2.29 -16.41 -4.23
N HIS A 262 -3.53 -16.30 -3.73
CA HIS A 262 -3.94 -15.42 -2.64
C HIS A 262 -3.68 -13.93 -2.88
N LEU A 263 -3.57 -13.47 -4.14
CA LEU A 263 -3.57 -12.06 -4.45
C LEU A 263 -4.98 -11.47 -4.19
N THR A 264 -5.05 -10.20 -3.90
CA THR A 264 -6.31 -9.54 -3.53
C THR A 264 -7.01 -8.88 -4.71
N GLY A 265 -6.35 -8.78 -5.86
CA GLY A 265 -6.94 -8.18 -7.05
C GLY A 265 -6.00 -8.16 -8.25
N PHE A 266 -6.48 -7.50 -9.28
CA PHE A 266 -5.67 -7.07 -10.40
C PHE A 266 -5.74 -5.54 -10.58
N ASP A 267 -4.69 -5.02 -11.19
CA ASP A 267 -4.61 -3.64 -11.66
C ASP A 267 -4.12 -3.70 -13.11
N TYR A 268 -5.03 -3.85 -14.07
CA TYR A 268 -4.67 -4.19 -15.44
C TYR A 268 -4.83 -3.02 -16.41
N HIS A 269 -3.97 -3.00 -17.42
CA HIS A 269 -4.11 -2.03 -18.51
C HIS A 269 -5.48 -2.20 -19.20
N GLN A 270 -6.12 -1.08 -19.58
CA GLN A 270 -7.47 -1.08 -20.17
C GLN A 270 -7.62 -2.00 -21.39
N SER A 271 -6.56 -2.17 -22.21
CA SER A 271 -6.59 -3.07 -23.37
C SER A 271 -6.75 -4.55 -22.98
N VAL A 272 -6.24 -4.96 -21.82
CA VAL A 272 -6.43 -6.32 -21.28
C VAL A 272 -7.89 -6.52 -20.91
N ILE A 273 -8.50 -5.54 -20.27
CA ILE A 273 -9.91 -5.60 -19.85
C ILE A 273 -10.84 -5.56 -21.06
N LYS A 274 -10.59 -4.69 -22.05
CA LYS A 274 -11.33 -4.66 -23.31
C LYS A 274 -11.28 -5.99 -24.07
N LYS A 275 -10.15 -6.72 -23.97
CA LYS A 275 -9.98 -8.04 -24.59
C LYS A 275 -10.65 -9.16 -23.77
N ASN A 276 -10.82 -8.99 -22.48
CA ASN A 276 -11.30 -10.00 -21.53
C ASN A 276 -12.46 -9.43 -20.68
N GLU A 277 -13.53 -8.96 -21.30
CA GLU A 277 -14.65 -8.26 -20.64
C GLU A 277 -15.27 -9.04 -19.47
N GLY A 278 -15.25 -10.37 -19.51
CA GLY A 278 -15.74 -11.22 -18.42
C GLY A 278 -14.91 -11.18 -17.14
N TRP A 279 -13.67 -10.69 -17.18
CA TRP A 279 -12.75 -10.76 -16.03
C TRP A 279 -13.16 -9.87 -14.85
N ILE A 280 -13.84 -8.75 -15.10
CA ILE A 280 -14.40 -7.93 -14.01
C ILE A 280 -15.44 -8.72 -13.22
N GLY A 281 -16.38 -9.37 -13.91
CA GLY A 281 -17.41 -10.20 -13.27
C GLY A 281 -16.83 -11.43 -12.57
N GLU A 282 -15.79 -12.04 -13.16
CA GLU A 282 -15.09 -13.18 -12.57
C GLU A 282 -14.31 -12.80 -11.31
N ALA A 283 -13.61 -11.66 -11.32
CA ALA A 283 -12.92 -11.12 -10.16
C ALA A 283 -13.89 -10.87 -9.00
N LYS A 284 -15.03 -10.24 -9.26
CA LYS A 284 -16.08 -9.99 -8.25
C LYS A 284 -16.60 -11.28 -7.62
N LYS A 285 -16.84 -12.32 -8.41
CA LYS A 285 -17.27 -13.64 -7.88
C LYS A 285 -16.22 -14.22 -6.91
N ARG A 286 -14.94 -13.94 -7.12
CA ARG A 286 -13.81 -14.38 -6.29
C ARG A 286 -13.44 -13.39 -5.19
N LYS A 287 -14.18 -12.28 -5.06
CA LYS A 287 -13.90 -11.19 -4.11
C LYS A 287 -12.53 -10.52 -4.34
N LEU A 288 -12.06 -10.52 -5.56
CA LEU A 288 -10.88 -9.78 -5.98
C LEU A 288 -11.26 -8.35 -6.32
N THR A 289 -10.42 -7.39 -5.97
CA THR A 289 -10.54 -6.00 -6.40
C THR A 289 -10.13 -5.84 -7.87
N THR A 290 -10.79 -4.93 -8.55
CA THR A 290 -10.54 -4.61 -9.95
C THR A 290 -10.09 -3.18 -10.08
N ASN A 291 -8.87 -2.95 -10.59
CA ASN A 291 -8.37 -1.64 -10.96
C ASN A 291 -7.93 -1.63 -12.42
N VAL A 292 -8.07 -0.51 -13.09
CA VAL A 292 -7.71 -0.35 -14.51
C VAL A 292 -6.89 0.93 -14.71
N TRP A 293 -5.74 0.80 -15.39
CA TRP A 293 -4.76 1.88 -15.63
C TRP A 293 -4.34 2.01 -17.09
N THR A 294 -3.69 3.06 -17.53
CA THR A 294 -3.88 4.44 -17.08
C THR A 294 -4.90 5.05 -18.00
N VAL A 295 -6.06 5.41 -17.48
CA VAL A 295 -7.22 5.81 -18.28
C VAL A 295 -7.47 7.30 -18.12
N ASN A 296 -7.35 8.05 -19.21
CA ASN A 296 -7.43 9.51 -19.21
C ASN A 296 -8.54 10.06 -20.12
N ASP A 297 -8.99 9.25 -21.10
CA ASP A 297 -10.05 9.64 -22.02
C ASP A 297 -11.43 9.50 -21.36
N GLN A 298 -12.27 10.52 -21.55
CA GLN A 298 -13.60 10.58 -20.91
C GLN A 298 -14.51 9.42 -21.34
N THR A 299 -14.42 8.95 -22.57
CA THR A 299 -15.23 7.83 -23.10
C THR A 299 -14.84 6.54 -22.41
N ASP A 300 -13.53 6.29 -22.31
CA ASP A 300 -13.00 5.09 -21.64
C ASP A 300 -13.26 5.14 -20.13
N LEU A 301 -13.16 6.30 -19.49
CA LEU A 301 -13.55 6.49 -18.09
C LEU A 301 -15.03 6.13 -17.89
N ARG A 302 -15.93 6.64 -18.75
CA ARG A 302 -17.36 6.33 -18.68
C ARG A 302 -17.62 4.82 -18.85
N TRP A 303 -17.00 4.21 -19.85
CA TRP A 303 -17.12 2.77 -20.08
C TRP A 303 -16.72 1.95 -18.83
N LEU A 304 -15.62 2.28 -18.17
CA LEU A 304 -15.18 1.57 -16.96
C LEU A 304 -16.12 1.80 -15.77
N LEU A 305 -16.67 3.00 -15.61
CA LEU A 305 -17.68 3.28 -14.60
C LEU A 305 -18.93 2.41 -14.83
N ASP A 306 -19.38 2.26 -16.09
CA ASP A 306 -20.51 1.42 -16.47
C ASP A 306 -20.21 -0.08 -16.27
N GLN A 307 -18.95 -0.51 -16.38
CA GLN A 307 -18.49 -1.86 -16.01
C GLN A 307 -18.42 -2.08 -14.50
N HIS A 308 -18.58 -1.02 -13.70
CA HIS A 308 -18.51 -1.06 -12.25
C HIS A 308 -17.18 -1.64 -11.73
N VAL A 309 -16.05 -1.25 -12.31
CA VAL A 309 -14.74 -1.55 -11.73
C VAL A 309 -14.62 -0.89 -10.36
N ASP A 310 -13.85 -1.48 -9.46
CA ASP A 310 -13.69 -0.91 -8.12
C ASP A 310 -12.88 0.38 -8.15
N PHE A 311 -11.83 0.44 -9.01
CA PHE A 311 -10.95 1.58 -9.11
C PHE A 311 -10.51 1.86 -10.55
N ILE A 312 -10.17 3.12 -10.82
CA ILE A 312 -9.59 3.59 -12.08
C ILE A 312 -8.38 4.47 -11.74
N THR A 313 -7.20 4.06 -12.21
CA THR A 313 -5.96 4.83 -12.08
C THR A 313 -5.83 5.77 -13.27
N THR A 314 -5.75 7.09 -13.00
CA THR A 314 -5.81 8.14 -14.02
C THR A 314 -4.86 9.31 -13.74
N ASN A 315 -4.39 9.97 -14.81
CA ASN A 315 -3.72 11.28 -14.72
C ASN A 315 -4.71 12.46 -14.66
N GLU A 316 -6.01 12.18 -14.76
CA GLU A 316 -7.10 13.16 -14.77
C GLU A 316 -8.06 12.94 -13.57
N PRO A 317 -7.54 12.89 -12.32
CA PRO A 317 -8.38 12.58 -11.16
C PRO A 317 -9.50 13.63 -10.97
N GLU A 318 -9.26 14.89 -11.31
CA GLU A 318 -10.26 15.96 -11.24
C GLU A 318 -11.45 15.66 -12.18
N LEU A 319 -11.15 15.24 -13.44
CA LEU A 319 -12.18 14.86 -14.41
C LEU A 319 -13.00 13.68 -13.89
N LEU A 320 -12.33 12.60 -13.46
CA LEU A 320 -13.01 11.39 -12.98
C LEU A 320 -13.87 11.71 -11.74
N LEU A 321 -13.39 12.55 -10.82
CA LEU A 321 -14.17 13.00 -9.65
C LEU A 321 -15.45 13.76 -10.05
N THR A 322 -15.45 14.50 -11.17
CA THR A 322 -16.68 15.16 -11.65
C THR A 322 -17.67 14.17 -12.26
N MET A 323 -17.19 13.04 -12.81
CA MET A 323 -18.03 12.02 -13.47
C MET A 323 -18.75 11.09 -12.49
N ILE A 324 -18.27 10.97 -11.26
CA ILE A 324 -18.84 10.10 -10.20
C ILE A 324 -19.67 10.84 -9.16
N ARG A 325 -19.79 12.17 -9.28
CA ARG A 325 -20.70 13.03 -8.50
C ARG A 325 -22.09 13.00 -9.12
#